data_937fdbf9019993f9dd1a3c15fe58e663
#
_entry.id   937fdbf9019993f9dd1a3c15fe58e663
#
_cell.length_a   1.000
_cell.length_b   1.000
_cell.length_c   1.000
_cell.angle_alpha   90.00
_cell.angle_beta   90.00
_cell.angle_gamma   90.00
#
_symmetry.space_group_name_H-M   'P 1'
#
loop_
_entity.id
_entity.type
_entity.pdbx_description
1 polymer ?
#
loop_
_entity_poly.entity_id
_entity_poly.type
_entity_poly.pdbx_seq_one_letter_code
_entity_poly.pdbx_strand_id
1 'polypeptide(L)'
;MLRCWSLWVVGVLLAIGMVGCASRSGFPAPVEDRGSSLGRLPPPPSPASASRPSARPDPQTLPGHENMGKPGYYTVKPGDTLIRIGLDAGQNWRDLARWNKIDNPNLLEVGQVLRVVSPDQTPLPEAVVIKPVTAPTVVNSAGPDNKLATAPPTPPLPSTGVASATPATLADSEGLAFIWPHNGAIMAGFDESKNKGLDVAGKAGDPVLAAADGKVVYAGAGLRGYGNLVIIKHNNTFLSAYAHNQALLVREDQAVKRGQTIAQMGNSDADQVKLHFEIRRLGKPVDPVKFLPPR
;
A
#
# COMPACT_ATOMS: atom_id res chain seq x y z
N MET A 1 37.49 -0.04 59.44
CA MET A 1 38.51 -0.57 58.52
C MET A 1 37.95 -1.10 57.25
N LEU A 2 37.09 -0.33 56.55
CA LEU A 2 36.37 -0.80 55.29
C LEU A 2 36.40 0.22 54.14
N ARG A 3 37.34 1.18 54.15
CA ARG A 3 37.37 2.26 53.14
C ARG A 3 38.58 2.22 52.17
N CYS A 4 39.52 1.27 52.33
CA CYS A 4 40.69 1.19 51.46
C CYS A 4 40.62 0.14 50.32
N TRP A 5 39.59 -0.70 50.28
CA TRP A 5 39.55 -1.77 49.29
C TRP A 5 38.83 -1.39 47.97
N SER A 6 38.02 -0.30 48.00
CA SER A 6 37.30 0.16 46.79
C SER A 6 38.17 0.93 45.78
N LEU A 7 39.32 1.48 46.22
CA LEU A 7 40.19 2.25 45.32
C LEU A 7 41.16 1.39 44.48
N TRP A 8 41.42 0.15 44.92
CA TRP A 8 42.29 -0.77 44.18
C TRP A 8 41.62 -1.47 43.04
N VAL A 9 40.31 -1.70 43.11
CA VAL A 9 39.53 -2.38 42.07
C VAL A 9 39.27 -1.44 40.86
N VAL A 10 39.15 -0.14 41.10
CA VAL A 10 38.96 0.86 40.03
C VAL A 10 40.26 1.11 39.25
N GLY A 11 41.43 0.97 39.89
CA GLY A 11 42.72 1.16 39.23
C GLY A 11 43.12 0.05 38.29
N VAL A 12 42.67 -1.19 38.54
CA VAL A 12 43.01 -2.36 37.71
C VAL A 12 42.08 -2.45 36.44
N LEU A 13 40.89 -1.91 36.51
CA LEU A 13 39.94 -1.88 35.35
C LEU A 13 40.27 -0.80 34.30
N LEU A 14 41.11 0.18 34.63
CA LEU A 14 41.49 1.26 33.70
C LEU A 14 42.74 0.95 32.86
N ALA A 15 43.44 -0.18 33.14
CA ALA A 15 44.69 -0.53 32.47
C ALA A 15 44.54 -1.53 31.30
N ILE A 16 43.34 -2.03 31.01
CA ILE A 16 43.07 -3.06 29.97
C ILE A 16 42.49 -2.47 28.67
N GLY A 17 42.31 -1.15 28.58
CA GLY A 17 41.60 -0.49 27.47
C GLY A 17 42.46 0.03 26.30
N MET A 18 43.76 -0.26 26.20
CA MET A 18 44.60 0.20 25.09
C MET A 18 45.29 -0.95 24.34
N VAL A 19 44.52 -1.78 23.66
CA VAL A 19 45.07 -2.59 22.58
C VAL A 19 44.55 -2.00 21.26
N GLY A 20 45.42 -1.19 20.63
CA GLY A 20 45.14 -0.54 19.37
C GLY A 20 44.97 -1.54 18.25
N CYS A 21 43.94 -1.33 17.44
CA CYS A 21 43.77 -1.99 16.13
C CYS A 21 44.89 -1.54 15.20
N ALA A 22 45.88 -2.40 14.98
CA ALA A 22 46.86 -2.24 13.91
C ALA A 22 46.16 -2.51 12.57
N SER A 23 45.98 -1.46 11.77
CA SER A 23 45.56 -1.55 10.37
C SER A 23 46.56 -2.36 9.58
N ARG A 24 46.19 -3.55 9.11
CA ARG A 24 46.98 -4.30 8.13
C ARG A 24 46.89 -3.57 6.79
N SER A 25 47.97 -2.91 6.42
CA SER A 25 48.22 -2.46 5.07
C SER A 25 48.21 -3.67 4.13
N GLY A 26 47.29 -3.65 3.16
CA GLY A 26 47.21 -4.67 2.11
C GLY A 26 48.47 -4.64 1.28
N PHE A 27 49.07 -5.79 1.12
CA PHE A 27 50.18 -6.00 0.16
C PHE A 27 49.64 -5.77 -1.26
N PRO A 28 50.32 -4.98 -2.10
CA PRO A 28 50.00 -4.94 -3.52
C PRO A 28 50.32 -6.30 -4.15
N ALA A 29 49.40 -6.75 -5.01
CA ALA A 29 49.61 -7.99 -5.77
C ALA A 29 50.91 -7.93 -6.61
N PRO A 30 51.70 -9.01 -6.70
CA PRO A 30 52.87 -9.01 -7.52
C PRO A 30 52.49 -8.87 -8.99
N VAL A 31 53.03 -7.84 -9.63
CA VAL A 31 52.98 -7.67 -11.08
C VAL A 31 54.09 -8.52 -11.64
N GLU A 32 53.81 -9.62 -12.34
CA GLU A 32 54.80 -10.37 -13.12
C GLU A 32 55.19 -9.54 -14.36
N ASP A 33 56.33 -8.92 -14.24
CA ASP A 33 57.04 -8.32 -15.39
C ASP A 33 57.63 -9.44 -16.25
N ARG A 34 56.92 -9.86 -17.31
CA ARG A 34 57.54 -10.72 -18.35
C ARG A 34 58.34 -9.85 -19.30
N GLY A 35 59.61 -9.74 -18.97
CA GLY A 35 60.57 -9.06 -19.79
C GLY A 35 60.67 -9.60 -21.20
N SER A 36 60.75 -8.69 -22.12
CA SER A 36 61.61 -8.60 -23.30
C SER A 36 61.64 -9.80 -24.24
N SER A 37 60.82 -9.77 -25.28
CA SER A 37 61.29 -10.17 -26.60
C SER A 37 60.91 -9.09 -27.63
N LEU A 38 61.91 -8.56 -28.29
CA LEU A 38 61.83 -7.61 -29.38
C LEU A 38 61.03 -8.20 -30.55
N GLY A 39 59.76 -7.89 -30.61
CA GLY A 39 58.87 -8.15 -31.73
C GLY A 39 58.03 -6.92 -31.97
N ARG A 40 58.14 -6.35 -33.15
CA ARG A 40 57.37 -5.17 -33.62
C ARG A 40 55.90 -5.32 -33.35
N LEU A 41 55.39 -4.56 -32.40
CA LEU A 41 53.97 -4.52 -32.07
C LEU A 41 53.17 -4.00 -33.27
N PRO A 42 52.05 -4.66 -33.65
CA PRO A 42 51.05 -4.04 -34.51
C PRO A 42 50.48 -2.81 -33.81
N PRO A 43 50.01 -1.80 -34.56
CA PRO A 43 49.40 -0.62 -33.95
C PRO A 43 48.24 -1.03 -33.05
N PRO A 44 48.05 -0.33 -31.91
CA PRO A 44 46.93 -0.63 -31.00
C PRO A 44 45.64 -0.56 -31.80
N PRO A 45 44.70 -1.53 -31.61
CA PRO A 45 43.37 -1.38 -32.19
C PRO A 45 42.80 -0.08 -31.67
N SER A 46 42.33 0.76 -32.59
CA SER A 46 41.52 1.92 -32.24
C SER A 46 40.52 1.53 -31.15
N PRO A 47 40.26 2.36 -30.11
CA PRO A 47 39.31 2.03 -29.11
C PRO A 47 37.98 1.77 -29.83
N ALA A 48 37.68 0.47 -29.99
CA ALA A 48 36.33 0.06 -30.39
C ALA A 48 35.40 0.81 -29.46
N SER A 49 34.50 1.59 -30.03
CA SER A 49 33.48 2.36 -29.37
C SER A 49 33.01 1.61 -28.12
N ALA A 50 33.43 2.09 -26.95
CA ALA A 50 32.81 1.69 -25.71
C ALA A 50 31.31 1.90 -25.96
N SER A 51 30.57 0.82 -25.97
CA SER A 51 29.11 0.86 -26.10
C SER A 51 28.60 1.89 -25.14
N ARG A 52 28.19 3.04 -25.67
CA ARG A 52 27.45 4.03 -24.86
C ARG A 52 26.36 3.26 -24.15
N PRO A 53 26.14 3.52 -22.83
CA PRO A 53 25.01 2.94 -22.15
C PRO A 53 23.77 3.20 -23.01
N SER A 54 23.04 2.15 -23.31
CA SER A 54 21.87 2.10 -24.19
C SER A 54 21.10 3.40 -24.12
N ALA A 55 20.98 4.09 -25.26
CA ALA A 55 20.12 5.23 -25.41
C ALA A 55 18.78 4.87 -24.78
N ARG A 56 18.25 5.74 -23.89
CA ARG A 56 16.89 5.60 -23.42
C ARG A 56 16.01 5.36 -24.64
N PRO A 57 15.11 4.34 -24.58
CA PRO A 57 14.19 4.10 -25.70
C PRO A 57 13.53 5.42 -26.05
N ASP A 58 13.39 5.69 -27.34
CA ASP A 58 12.70 6.89 -27.79
C ASP A 58 11.28 6.85 -27.19
N PRO A 59 10.81 7.86 -26.46
CA PRO A 59 9.48 7.86 -25.84
C PRO A 59 8.36 7.52 -26.82
N GLN A 60 8.55 7.79 -28.10
CA GLN A 60 7.56 7.49 -29.15
C GLN A 60 7.45 6.01 -29.51
N THR A 61 8.41 5.17 -29.10
CA THR A 61 8.39 3.72 -29.35
C THR A 61 7.85 2.91 -28.19
N LEU A 62 7.56 3.55 -27.05
CA LEU A 62 7.06 2.88 -25.85
C LEU A 62 5.60 2.45 -25.99
N PRO A 63 5.22 1.30 -25.41
CA PRO A 63 3.84 0.82 -25.44
C PRO A 63 2.87 1.86 -24.89
N GLY A 64 1.76 2.06 -25.61
CA GLY A 64 0.67 2.94 -25.20
C GLY A 64 0.90 4.43 -25.41
N HIS A 65 2.03 4.86 -25.99
CA HIS A 65 2.38 6.27 -26.19
C HIS A 65 1.26 7.08 -26.88
N GLU A 66 0.50 6.47 -27.79
CA GLU A 66 -0.65 7.07 -28.48
C GLU A 66 -1.76 7.55 -27.51
N ASN A 67 -1.73 7.09 -26.27
CA ASN A 67 -2.70 7.44 -25.24
C ASN A 67 -2.16 8.42 -24.19
N MET A 68 -0.96 8.93 -24.39
CA MET A 68 -0.34 9.89 -23.46
C MET A 68 -1.23 11.12 -23.26
N GLY A 69 -1.48 11.45 -21.98
CA GLY A 69 -2.30 12.60 -21.59
C GLY A 69 -3.82 12.41 -21.72
N LYS A 70 -4.30 11.25 -22.22
CA LYS A 70 -5.73 10.97 -22.26
C LYS A 70 -6.26 10.59 -20.87
N PRO A 71 -7.52 10.94 -20.53
CA PRO A 71 -8.17 10.49 -19.30
C PRO A 71 -8.16 8.96 -19.19
N GLY A 72 -7.87 8.42 -17.98
CA GLY A 72 -7.79 6.98 -17.73
C GLY A 72 -6.47 6.33 -18.13
N TYR A 73 -5.45 7.12 -18.49
CA TYR A 73 -4.10 6.66 -18.78
C TYR A 73 -3.08 7.38 -17.89
N TYR A 74 -2.03 6.66 -17.53
CA TYR A 74 -0.95 7.15 -16.67
C TYR A 74 0.40 6.93 -17.34
N THR A 75 1.26 7.95 -17.36
CA THR A 75 2.65 7.83 -17.84
C THR A 75 3.57 7.50 -16.68
N VAL A 76 4.28 6.38 -16.78
CA VAL A 76 5.20 5.87 -15.76
C VAL A 76 6.36 6.83 -15.56
N LYS A 77 6.61 7.19 -14.30
CA LYS A 77 7.70 8.07 -13.87
C LYS A 77 8.85 7.27 -13.25
N PRO A 78 10.06 7.86 -13.16
CA PRO A 78 11.16 7.23 -12.45
C PRO A 78 10.80 6.88 -11.00
N GLY A 79 11.01 5.61 -10.61
CA GLY A 79 10.73 5.13 -9.25
C GLY A 79 9.29 4.66 -9.02
N ASP A 80 8.42 4.71 -10.02
CA ASP A 80 7.09 4.13 -9.94
C ASP A 80 7.13 2.60 -9.92
N THR A 81 6.19 2.01 -9.21
CA THR A 81 5.88 0.58 -9.25
C THR A 81 4.42 0.39 -9.64
N LEU A 82 4.09 -0.76 -10.23
CA LEU A 82 2.71 -1.05 -10.63
C LEU A 82 1.75 -1.04 -9.43
N ILE A 83 2.24 -1.46 -8.25
CA ILE A 83 1.49 -1.42 -6.98
C ILE A 83 1.16 0.02 -6.60
N ARG A 84 2.15 0.93 -6.70
CA ARG A 84 1.95 2.35 -6.40
C ARG A 84 0.98 3.01 -7.35
N ILE A 85 1.13 2.76 -8.64
CA ILE A 85 0.22 3.27 -9.67
C ILE A 85 -1.19 2.73 -9.42
N GLY A 86 -1.34 1.46 -9.05
CA GLY A 86 -2.62 0.85 -8.69
C GLY A 86 -3.27 1.54 -7.49
N LEU A 87 -2.50 1.78 -6.42
CA LEU A 87 -2.96 2.47 -5.23
C LEU A 87 -3.41 3.91 -5.56
N ASP A 88 -2.62 4.64 -6.35
CA ASP A 88 -2.92 6.03 -6.74
C ASP A 88 -4.10 6.12 -7.74
N ALA A 89 -4.35 5.07 -8.53
CA ALA A 89 -5.49 4.96 -9.44
C ALA A 89 -6.73 4.33 -8.80
N GLY A 90 -6.64 3.83 -7.55
CA GLY A 90 -7.76 3.13 -6.90
C GLY A 90 -8.07 1.75 -7.50
N GLN A 91 -7.08 1.09 -8.12
CA GLN A 91 -7.24 -0.17 -8.82
C GLN A 91 -6.30 -1.25 -8.27
N ASN A 92 -6.67 -2.52 -8.49
CA ASN A 92 -5.77 -3.62 -8.19
C ASN A 92 -4.61 -3.63 -9.21
N TRP A 93 -3.38 -3.72 -8.76
CA TRP A 93 -2.19 -3.76 -9.61
C TRP A 93 -2.21 -4.95 -10.61
N ARG A 94 -2.84 -6.09 -10.25
CA ARG A 94 -3.02 -7.23 -11.15
C ARG A 94 -3.97 -6.92 -12.30
N ASP A 95 -5.00 -6.13 -12.03
CA ASP A 95 -5.91 -5.67 -13.07
C ASP A 95 -5.19 -4.72 -14.01
N LEU A 96 -4.35 -3.81 -13.47
CA LEU A 96 -3.49 -2.97 -14.31
C LEU A 96 -2.54 -3.82 -15.16
N ALA A 97 -1.89 -4.83 -14.58
CA ALA A 97 -1.01 -5.74 -15.33
C ALA A 97 -1.75 -6.40 -16.49
N ARG A 98 -2.96 -6.92 -16.21
CA ARG A 98 -3.79 -7.59 -17.21
C ARG A 98 -4.27 -6.64 -18.31
N TRP A 99 -4.74 -5.43 -17.95
CA TRP A 99 -5.24 -4.45 -18.93
C TRP A 99 -4.14 -3.94 -19.87
N ASN A 100 -2.91 -3.92 -19.39
CA ASN A 100 -1.74 -3.44 -20.12
C ASN A 100 -0.84 -4.56 -20.67
N LYS A 101 -1.24 -5.84 -20.50
CA LYS A 101 -0.46 -7.02 -20.96
C LYS A 101 0.97 -7.02 -20.40
N ILE A 102 1.12 -6.69 -19.12
CA ILE A 102 2.39 -6.67 -18.41
C ILE A 102 2.62 -8.04 -17.79
N ASP A 103 3.55 -8.81 -18.31
CA ASP A 103 3.89 -10.14 -17.81
C ASP A 103 4.70 -10.06 -16.51
N ASN A 104 5.58 -9.07 -16.40
CA ASN A 104 6.39 -8.85 -15.19
C ASN A 104 6.10 -7.47 -14.59
N PRO A 105 5.40 -7.42 -13.44
CA PRO A 105 5.01 -6.15 -12.80
C PRO A 105 6.20 -5.32 -12.27
N ASN A 106 7.40 -5.94 -12.18
CA ASN A 106 8.61 -5.26 -11.74
C ASN A 106 9.40 -4.61 -12.89
N LEU A 107 8.99 -4.86 -14.14
CA LEU A 107 9.61 -4.30 -15.33
C LEU A 107 8.70 -3.24 -15.96
N LEU A 108 8.73 -2.04 -15.39
CA LEU A 108 8.08 -0.87 -15.97
C LEU A 108 9.12 0.03 -16.61
N GLU A 109 8.85 0.50 -17.83
CA GLU A 109 9.71 1.45 -18.51
C GLU A 109 9.26 2.88 -18.24
N VAL A 110 10.21 3.76 -17.90
CA VAL A 110 9.92 5.18 -17.68
C VAL A 110 9.46 5.81 -18.99
N GLY A 111 8.28 6.44 -18.96
CA GLY A 111 7.63 6.97 -20.16
C GLY A 111 6.58 6.04 -20.78
N GLN A 112 6.53 4.76 -20.37
CA GLN A 112 5.45 3.86 -20.78
C GLN A 112 4.10 4.40 -20.34
N VAL A 113 3.06 4.26 -21.18
CA VAL A 113 1.72 4.74 -20.85
C VAL A 113 0.81 3.56 -20.53
N LEU A 114 0.29 3.56 -19.30
CA LEU A 114 -0.56 2.49 -18.77
C LEU A 114 -2.01 2.92 -18.69
N ARG A 115 -2.91 2.04 -19.09
CA ARG A 115 -4.33 2.19 -18.79
C ARG A 115 -4.59 1.91 -17.33
N VAL A 116 -5.20 2.89 -16.63
CA VAL A 116 -5.47 2.82 -15.17
C VAL A 116 -6.96 2.80 -14.84
N VAL A 117 -7.82 2.75 -15.85
CA VAL A 117 -9.29 2.62 -15.72
C VAL A 117 -9.73 1.33 -16.35
N SER A 118 -10.71 0.63 -15.72
CA SER A 118 -11.29 -0.61 -16.26
C SER A 118 -11.75 -0.44 -17.71
N PRO A 119 -11.50 -1.43 -18.59
CA PRO A 119 -12.04 -1.42 -19.95
C PRO A 119 -13.57 -1.27 -20.00
N ASP A 120 -14.26 -1.79 -18.97
CA ASP A 120 -15.72 -1.74 -18.86
C ASP A 120 -16.24 -0.37 -18.35
N GLN A 121 -15.36 0.47 -17.83
CA GLN A 121 -15.64 1.85 -17.45
C GLN A 121 -15.03 2.77 -18.50
N THR A 122 -15.69 2.92 -19.63
CA THR A 122 -15.36 4.00 -20.57
C THR A 122 -15.61 5.33 -19.83
N PRO A 123 -14.64 6.26 -19.78
CA PRO A 123 -14.89 7.57 -19.20
C PRO A 123 -16.03 8.21 -20.01
N LEU A 124 -17.18 8.43 -19.38
CA LEU A 124 -18.23 9.24 -19.98
C LEU A 124 -17.63 10.64 -20.18
N PRO A 125 -17.68 11.21 -21.39
CA PRO A 125 -17.32 12.60 -21.57
C PRO A 125 -18.23 13.45 -20.64
N GLU A 126 -17.63 14.34 -19.89
CA GLU A 126 -18.38 15.34 -19.11
C GLU A 126 -19.33 16.07 -20.03
N ALA A 127 -20.59 15.83 -19.90
CA ALA A 127 -21.79 16.54 -20.27
C ALA A 127 -22.87 15.61 -20.84
N VAL A 128 -23.55 14.87 -19.98
CA VAL A 128 -24.93 14.45 -20.28
C VAL A 128 -25.82 14.97 -19.16
N VAL A 129 -26.51 16.05 -19.45
CA VAL A 129 -27.64 16.57 -18.67
C VAL A 129 -28.68 15.44 -18.55
N ILE A 130 -28.83 14.88 -17.37
CA ILE A 130 -29.82 13.84 -17.09
C ILE A 130 -31.19 14.52 -17.07
N LYS A 131 -32.00 14.28 -18.11
CA LYS A 131 -33.45 14.50 -18.03
C LYS A 131 -34.05 13.44 -17.09
N PRO A 132 -34.92 13.80 -16.14
CA PRO A 132 -35.54 12.81 -15.27
C PRO A 132 -36.51 11.95 -16.08
N VAL A 133 -36.26 10.63 -16.08
CA VAL A 133 -37.21 9.65 -16.58
C VAL A 133 -38.19 9.33 -15.48
N THR A 134 -39.46 9.62 -15.73
CA THR A 134 -40.62 9.27 -14.92
C THR A 134 -40.68 7.75 -14.71
N ALA A 135 -40.88 7.35 -13.43
CA ALA A 135 -41.02 5.96 -13.02
C ALA A 135 -42.23 5.27 -13.65
N PRO A 136 -42.13 3.97 -14.04
CA PRO A 136 -43.33 3.21 -14.43
C PRO A 136 -44.12 2.77 -13.20
N THR A 137 -45.42 3.00 -13.28
CA THR A 137 -46.46 2.61 -12.31
C THR A 137 -46.53 1.09 -12.18
N VAL A 138 -46.41 0.61 -10.91
CA VAL A 138 -46.59 -0.81 -10.58
C VAL A 138 -48.11 -1.10 -10.60
N VAL A 139 -48.58 -1.93 -11.51
CA VAL A 139 -49.93 -2.51 -11.50
C VAL A 139 -49.93 -3.72 -10.58
N ASN A 140 -50.70 -3.62 -9.52
CA ASN A 140 -51.06 -4.69 -8.60
C ASN A 140 -52.01 -5.68 -9.34
N SER A 141 -51.66 -6.95 -9.43
CA SER A 141 -52.62 -8.02 -9.75
C SER A 141 -52.71 -8.98 -8.57
N ALA A 142 -53.91 -9.02 -8.00
CA ALA A 142 -54.29 -9.84 -6.90
C ALA A 142 -54.74 -11.26 -7.29
N GLY A 143 -54.40 -12.21 -6.41
CA GLY A 143 -55.21 -13.36 -6.04
C GLY A 143 -54.86 -14.73 -6.59
N PRO A 144 -55.41 -15.83 -6.04
CA PRO A 144 -55.51 -16.16 -4.64
C PRO A 144 -55.01 -17.61 -4.31
N ASP A 145 -54.94 -17.88 -2.98
CA ASP A 145 -55.05 -19.22 -2.33
C ASP A 145 -54.04 -20.34 -2.59
N ASN A 146 -53.27 -20.70 -1.61
CA ASN A 146 -53.30 -22.06 -1.08
C ASN A 146 -52.79 -22.21 0.36
N LYS A 147 -53.36 -23.13 1.04
CA LYS A 147 -53.63 -23.47 2.40
C LYS A 147 -52.52 -24.25 3.08
N LEU A 148 -52.19 -23.89 4.30
CA LEU A 148 -51.95 -24.73 5.48
C LEU A 148 -50.84 -25.78 5.48
N ALA A 149 -49.76 -25.56 6.31
CA ALA A 149 -49.18 -26.59 7.14
C ALA A 149 -48.58 -26.00 8.42
N THR A 150 -49.12 -26.46 9.53
CA THR A 150 -48.81 -26.14 10.93
C THR A 150 -47.50 -26.75 11.36
N ALA A 151 -46.62 -26.01 12.01
CA ALA A 151 -45.53 -26.57 12.85
C ALA A 151 -45.34 -25.71 14.12
N PRO A 152 -44.91 -26.27 15.26
CA PRO A 152 -45.19 -25.77 16.59
C PRO A 152 -44.23 -24.68 17.09
N PRO A 153 -44.56 -23.97 18.19
CA PRO A 153 -43.84 -22.76 18.62
C PRO A 153 -42.60 -23.07 19.45
N THR A 154 -41.48 -22.41 19.11
CA THR A 154 -40.27 -22.31 19.93
C THR A 154 -40.33 -21.05 20.79
N PRO A 155 -39.87 -21.06 22.06
CA PRO A 155 -40.02 -19.96 22.98
C PRO A 155 -39.10 -18.77 22.70
N PRO A 156 -39.48 -17.53 23.09
CA PRO A 156 -38.71 -16.32 22.80
C PRO A 156 -37.50 -16.17 23.72
N LEU A 157 -36.30 -15.93 23.12
CA LEU A 157 -35.14 -15.39 23.84
C LEU A 157 -35.34 -13.87 24.06
N PRO A 158 -34.83 -13.32 25.15
CA PRO A 158 -35.00 -11.89 25.45
C PRO A 158 -34.14 -11.03 24.54
N SER A 159 -34.78 -10.12 23.82
CA SER A 159 -34.15 -9.04 23.08
C SER A 159 -33.56 -8.03 24.05
N THR A 160 -32.28 -8.06 24.27
CA THR A 160 -31.54 -6.91 24.82
C THR A 160 -31.48 -5.81 23.76
N GLY A 161 -32.21 -4.72 24.02
CA GLY A 161 -32.21 -3.54 23.19
C GLY A 161 -30.81 -2.94 23.05
N VAL A 162 -30.28 -2.98 21.84
CA VAL A 162 -29.13 -2.15 21.45
C VAL A 162 -29.70 -0.79 21.06
N ALA A 163 -29.38 0.21 21.88
CA ALA A 163 -29.68 1.60 21.58
C ALA A 163 -29.10 1.96 20.20
N SER A 164 -30.01 2.32 19.27
CA SER A 164 -29.67 2.99 18.03
C SER A 164 -29.03 4.34 18.35
N ALA A 165 -27.71 4.39 18.37
CA ALA A 165 -26.99 5.64 18.24
C ALA A 165 -27.14 6.10 16.78
N THR A 166 -27.90 7.16 16.57
CA THR A 166 -28.05 7.85 15.29
C THR A 166 -26.67 8.35 14.85
N PRO A 167 -26.14 7.94 13.70
CA PRO A 167 -24.86 8.49 13.22
C PRO A 167 -25.10 9.87 12.66
N ALA A 168 -24.53 10.88 13.30
CA ALA A 168 -24.40 12.20 12.73
C ALA A 168 -23.45 12.15 11.52
N THR A 169 -23.89 12.72 10.41
CA THR A 169 -23.15 13.18 9.22
C THR A 169 -22.24 12.17 8.53
N LEU A 170 -22.81 11.30 7.71
CA LEU A 170 -22.10 10.54 6.68
C LEU A 170 -22.58 10.95 5.27
N ALA A 171 -22.59 12.26 4.98
CA ALA A 171 -23.13 12.78 3.72
C ALA A 171 -22.27 12.43 2.47
N ASP A 172 -20.99 12.04 2.65
CA ASP A 172 -20.06 11.84 1.53
C ASP A 172 -19.49 10.41 1.38
N SER A 173 -19.93 9.44 2.19
CA SER A 173 -19.36 8.08 2.19
C SER A 173 -20.02 7.09 1.24
N GLU A 174 -20.93 7.54 0.35
CA GLU A 174 -21.65 6.66 -0.60
C GLU A 174 -22.21 5.38 0.07
N GLY A 175 -22.75 5.53 1.30
CA GLY A 175 -23.32 4.42 2.07
C GLY A 175 -22.32 3.54 2.81
N LEU A 176 -21.02 3.86 2.79
CA LEU A 176 -19.98 3.13 3.52
C LEU A 176 -19.84 3.67 4.96
N ALA A 177 -20.04 2.81 5.96
CA ALA A 177 -19.82 3.15 7.36
C ALA A 177 -18.45 2.61 7.80
N PHE A 178 -17.45 3.49 7.91
CA PHE A 178 -16.13 3.15 8.43
C PHE A 178 -16.12 3.06 9.95
N ILE A 179 -15.25 2.21 10.48
CA ILE A 179 -14.91 2.14 11.91
C ILE A 179 -13.42 2.40 12.10
N TRP A 180 -13.04 2.72 13.33
CA TRP A 180 -11.63 2.83 13.68
C TRP A 180 -10.92 1.47 13.54
N PRO A 181 -9.78 1.42 12.81
CA PRO A 181 -9.04 0.17 12.65
C PRO A 181 -8.29 -0.25 13.90
N HIS A 182 -8.08 0.68 14.84
CA HIS A 182 -7.49 0.45 16.16
C HIS A 182 -7.91 1.56 17.13
N ASN A 183 -7.98 1.25 18.43
CA ASN A 183 -8.47 2.19 19.47
C ASN A 183 -7.37 3.07 20.10
N GLY A 184 -6.14 3.04 19.61
CA GLY A 184 -5.03 3.83 20.12
C GLY A 184 -5.19 5.34 19.90
N ALA A 185 -4.43 6.15 20.61
CA ALA A 185 -4.39 7.59 20.41
C ALA A 185 -3.83 7.96 19.03
N ILE A 186 -4.28 9.07 18.46
CA ILE A 186 -3.70 9.61 17.22
C ILE A 186 -2.36 10.25 17.57
N MET A 187 -1.29 9.77 16.94
CA MET A 187 0.08 10.29 17.07
C MET A 187 0.37 11.39 16.04
N ALA A 188 -0.11 11.20 14.81
CA ALA A 188 -0.01 12.17 13.75
C ALA A 188 -1.29 12.18 12.92
N GLY A 189 -1.79 13.39 12.65
CA GLY A 189 -2.97 13.62 11.81
C GLY A 189 -2.63 13.62 10.33
N PHE A 190 -3.69 13.70 9.51
CA PHE A 190 -3.59 13.83 8.06
C PHE A 190 -2.96 15.17 7.65
N ASP A 191 -2.02 15.11 6.71
CA ASP A 191 -1.40 16.27 6.06
C ASP A 191 -1.07 15.90 4.61
N GLU A 192 -1.61 16.63 3.64
CA GLU A 192 -1.47 16.31 2.20
C GLU A 192 -0.02 16.21 1.74
N SER A 193 0.92 16.89 2.41
CA SER A 193 2.32 16.93 2.01
C SER A 193 3.20 15.94 2.78
N LYS A 194 2.90 15.71 4.07
CA LYS A 194 3.78 14.99 5.00
C LYS A 194 3.22 13.65 5.46
N ASN A 195 1.91 13.57 5.69
CA ASN A 195 1.26 12.37 6.25
C ASN A 195 -0.09 12.12 5.55
N LYS A 196 -0.09 11.18 4.63
CA LYS A 196 -1.27 10.86 3.79
C LYS A 196 -2.39 10.11 4.51
N GLY A 197 -2.25 9.91 5.83
CA GLY A 197 -3.20 9.20 6.66
C GLY A 197 -3.15 9.63 8.11
N LEU A 198 -3.49 8.71 9.00
CA LEU A 198 -3.40 8.85 10.45
C LEU A 198 -2.37 7.87 10.99
N ASP A 199 -1.50 8.31 11.87
CA ASP A 199 -0.67 7.43 12.67
C ASP A 199 -1.35 7.19 14.02
N VAL A 200 -1.65 5.93 14.32
CA VAL A 200 -2.35 5.51 15.53
C VAL A 200 -1.41 4.71 16.42
N ALA A 201 -1.32 5.11 17.69
CA ALA A 201 -0.49 4.46 18.69
C ALA A 201 -1.01 3.06 19.03
N GLY A 202 -0.09 2.16 19.37
CA GLY A 202 -0.41 0.82 19.85
C GLY A 202 0.85 0.06 20.24
N LYS A 203 0.69 -1.23 20.50
CA LYS A 203 1.77 -2.14 20.83
C LYS A 203 2.01 -3.13 19.70
N ALA A 204 3.22 -3.64 19.59
CA ALA A 204 3.51 -4.72 18.67
C ALA A 204 2.60 -5.93 18.96
N GLY A 205 1.94 -6.45 17.93
CA GLY A 205 0.96 -7.53 18.04
C GLY A 205 -0.49 -7.09 18.25
N ASP A 206 -0.76 -5.82 18.52
CA ASP A 206 -2.14 -5.33 18.64
C ASP A 206 -2.93 -5.62 17.34
N PRO A 207 -4.21 -6.02 17.46
CA PRO A 207 -5.03 -6.32 16.29
C PRO A 207 -5.32 -5.06 15.48
N VAL A 208 -5.15 -5.17 14.17
CA VAL A 208 -5.56 -4.16 13.18
C VAL A 208 -6.81 -4.67 12.50
N LEU A 209 -7.88 -3.87 12.53
CA LEU A 209 -9.21 -4.23 12.05
C LEU A 209 -9.49 -3.61 10.68
N ALA A 210 -10.23 -4.33 9.83
CA ALA A 210 -10.79 -3.77 8.60
C ALA A 210 -11.81 -2.67 8.94
N ALA A 211 -11.57 -1.47 8.43
CA ALA A 211 -12.42 -0.31 8.74
C ALA A 211 -13.82 -0.40 8.12
N ALA A 212 -13.98 -1.15 7.02
CA ALA A 212 -15.26 -1.44 6.38
C ALA A 212 -15.18 -2.79 5.64
N ASP A 213 -16.32 -3.29 5.17
CA ASP A 213 -16.41 -4.46 4.28
C ASP A 213 -15.64 -4.19 2.99
N GLY A 214 -14.99 -5.21 2.41
CA GLY A 214 -14.29 -5.05 1.15
C GLY A 214 -13.52 -6.28 0.69
N LYS A 215 -12.68 -6.07 -0.32
CA LYS A 215 -11.79 -7.09 -0.88
C LYS A 215 -10.34 -6.62 -0.78
N VAL A 216 -9.45 -7.47 -0.29
CA VAL A 216 -8.02 -7.20 -0.23
C VAL A 216 -7.47 -7.15 -1.65
N VAL A 217 -6.93 -6.00 -2.05
CA VAL A 217 -6.32 -5.79 -3.37
C VAL A 217 -4.79 -5.86 -3.32
N TYR A 218 -4.22 -5.77 -2.12
CA TYR A 218 -2.80 -5.93 -1.87
C TYR A 218 -2.53 -6.42 -0.43
N ALA A 219 -1.60 -7.35 -0.27
CA ALA A 219 -1.08 -7.79 1.02
C ALA A 219 0.40 -8.18 0.87
N GLY A 220 1.32 -7.33 1.33
CA GLY A 220 2.76 -7.55 1.17
C GLY A 220 3.63 -6.37 1.61
N ALA A 221 4.96 -6.46 1.37
CA ALA A 221 5.96 -5.47 1.76
C ALA A 221 6.64 -4.78 0.55
N GLY A 222 6.05 -4.85 -0.64
CA GLY A 222 6.66 -4.35 -1.88
C GLY A 222 6.59 -2.83 -2.07
N LEU A 223 5.96 -2.08 -1.18
CA LEU A 223 5.82 -0.63 -1.28
C LEU A 223 6.68 0.05 -0.22
N ARG A 224 7.79 0.67 -0.68
CA ARG A 224 8.73 1.37 0.19
C ARG A 224 8.03 2.48 0.98
N GLY A 225 8.34 2.61 2.28
CA GLY A 225 7.75 3.59 3.18
C GLY A 225 6.46 3.14 3.86
N TYR A 226 5.95 1.93 3.52
CA TYR A 226 4.76 1.35 4.14
C TYR A 226 5.04 0.06 4.93
N GLY A 227 6.19 -0.58 4.69
CA GLY A 227 6.49 -1.89 5.28
C GLY A 227 5.45 -2.93 4.90
N ASN A 228 5.05 -3.77 5.85
CA ASN A 228 3.98 -4.74 5.62
C ASN A 228 2.63 -4.03 5.53
N LEU A 229 2.05 -4.03 4.35
CA LEU A 229 0.89 -3.25 3.97
C LEU A 229 -0.28 -4.14 3.56
N VAL A 230 -1.47 -3.82 4.03
CA VAL A 230 -2.75 -4.32 3.50
C VAL A 230 -3.49 -3.17 2.85
N ILE A 231 -4.03 -3.38 1.65
CA ILE A 231 -4.95 -2.45 0.98
C ILE A 231 -6.26 -3.17 0.74
N ILE A 232 -7.36 -2.54 1.16
CA ILE A 232 -8.72 -3.05 0.99
C ILE A 232 -9.49 -2.11 0.05
N LYS A 233 -10.07 -2.67 -1.01
CA LYS A 233 -11.02 -1.98 -1.88
C LYS A 233 -12.43 -2.23 -1.36
N HIS A 234 -13.11 -1.16 -0.97
CA HIS A 234 -14.46 -1.22 -0.42
C HIS A 234 -15.51 -1.12 -1.54
N ASN A 235 -15.29 -0.20 -2.47
CA ASN A 235 -16.09 -0.01 -3.67
C ASN A 235 -15.24 0.62 -4.79
N ASN A 236 -15.86 1.18 -5.83
CA ASN A 236 -15.13 1.84 -6.91
C ASN A 236 -14.57 3.22 -6.53
N THR A 237 -15.00 3.77 -5.40
CA THR A 237 -14.64 5.10 -4.92
C THR A 237 -13.62 5.04 -3.79
N PHE A 238 -13.75 4.08 -2.85
CA PHE A 238 -12.99 4.05 -1.61
C PHE A 238 -12.06 2.84 -1.47
N LEU A 239 -10.85 3.15 -1.04
CA LEU A 239 -9.85 2.19 -0.55
C LEU A 239 -9.44 2.57 0.87
N SER A 240 -8.97 1.59 1.65
CA SER A 240 -8.21 1.82 2.87
C SER A 240 -6.87 1.12 2.83
N ALA A 241 -5.86 1.72 3.48
CA ALA A 241 -4.51 1.16 3.58
C ALA A 241 -4.08 1.08 5.05
N TYR A 242 -3.40 -0.02 5.41
CA TYR A 242 -2.98 -0.35 6.77
C TYR A 242 -1.52 -0.75 6.73
N ALA A 243 -0.61 0.13 7.18
CA ALA A 243 0.82 -0.02 7.03
C ALA A 243 1.55 -0.24 8.37
N HIS A 244 2.85 -0.57 8.26
CA HIS A 244 3.78 -0.84 9.35
C HIS A 244 3.45 -2.07 10.20
N ASN A 245 2.67 -3.01 9.64
CA ASN A 245 2.32 -4.23 10.36
C ASN A 245 3.52 -5.13 10.59
N GLN A 246 3.52 -5.91 11.69
CA GLN A 246 4.50 -6.97 11.87
C GLN A 246 4.09 -8.26 11.15
N ALA A 247 2.78 -8.54 11.09
CA ALA A 247 2.25 -9.73 10.43
C ALA A 247 0.95 -9.40 9.69
N LEU A 248 0.77 -10.01 8.52
CA LEU A 248 -0.45 -9.93 7.72
C LEU A 248 -1.25 -11.22 7.93
N LEU A 249 -2.54 -11.10 8.27
CA LEU A 249 -3.43 -12.22 8.56
C LEU A 249 -4.40 -12.51 7.42
N VAL A 250 -4.33 -11.70 6.38
CA VAL A 250 -5.13 -11.84 5.15
C VAL A 250 -4.21 -11.90 3.93
N ARG A 251 -4.76 -12.38 2.82
CA ARG A 251 -4.07 -12.48 1.53
C ARG A 251 -4.83 -11.70 0.47
N GLU A 252 -4.15 -11.42 -0.63
CA GLU A 252 -4.77 -10.78 -1.79
C GLU A 252 -5.97 -11.58 -2.30
N ASP A 253 -6.93 -10.89 -2.86
CA ASP A 253 -8.22 -11.37 -3.35
C ASP A 253 -9.19 -11.89 -2.27
N GLN A 254 -8.82 -11.88 -0.99
CA GLN A 254 -9.69 -12.27 0.11
C GLN A 254 -10.75 -11.20 0.38
N ALA A 255 -12.02 -11.63 0.53
CA ALA A 255 -13.08 -10.78 1.07
C ALA A 255 -12.92 -10.65 2.59
N VAL A 256 -13.13 -9.45 3.10
CA VAL A 256 -13.06 -9.13 4.53
C VAL A 256 -14.28 -8.36 4.98
N LYS A 257 -14.64 -8.53 6.25
CA LYS A 257 -15.75 -7.85 6.89
C LYS A 257 -15.26 -6.72 7.78
N ARG A 258 -16.05 -5.68 7.91
CA ARG A 258 -15.83 -4.60 8.88
C ARG A 258 -15.59 -5.17 10.28
N GLY A 259 -14.52 -4.74 10.95
CA GLY A 259 -14.13 -5.23 12.27
C GLY A 259 -13.39 -6.56 12.27
N GLN A 260 -13.20 -7.20 11.12
CA GLN A 260 -12.36 -8.39 11.02
C GLN A 260 -10.88 -8.01 11.24
N THR A 261 -10.16 -8.80 12.06
CA THR A 261 -8.70 -8.65 12.20
C THR A 261 -8.00 -9.04 10.89
N ILE A 262 -7.21 -8.13 10.34
CA ILE A 262 -6.54 -8.28 9.04
C ILE A 262 -5.02 -8.31 9.16
N ALA A 263 -4.48 -7.74 10.24
CA ALA A 263 -3.05 -7.68 10.49
C ALA A 263 -2.77 -7.53 11.99
N GLN A 264 -1.51 -7.61 12.36
CA GLN A 264 -1.00 -7.26 13.68
C GLN A 264 -0.09 -6.04 13.56
N MET A 265 -0.32 -5.04 14.42
CA MET A 265 0.47 -3.81 14.45
C MET A 265 1.95 -4.10 14.69
N GLY A 266 2.82 -3.34 14.06
CA GLY A 266 4.27 -3.45 14.22
C GLY A 266 4.98 -2.13 13.93
N ASN A 267 6.22 -2.25 13.48
CA ASN A 267 7.07 -1.12 13.09
C ASN A 267 7.83 -1.39 11.78
N SER A 268 7.30 -2.27 10.90
CA SER A 268 7.97 -2.55 9.64
C SER A 268 8.10 -1.26 8.81
N ASP A 269 9.32 -0.93 8.39
CA ASP A 269 9.68 0.30 7.66
C ASP A 269 9.24 1.60 8.39
N ALA A 270 9.23 1.57 9.76
CA ALA A 270 8.93 2.70 10.62
C ALA A 270 9.85 2.75 11.85
N ASP A 271 10.08 3.95 12.40
CA ASP A 271 10.97 4.17 13.56
C ASP A 271 10.40 3.64 14.87
N GLN A 272 9.07 3.52 14.95
CA GLN A 272 8.36 3.09 16.16
C GLN A 272 7.11 2.29 15.81
N VAL A 273 6.60 1.54 16.81
CA VAL A 273 5.35 0.79 16.67
C VAL A 273 4.19 1.75 16.50
N LYS A 274 3.49 1.63 15.38
CA LYS A 274 2.30 2.41 15.04
C LYS A 274 1.52 1.72 13.92
N LEU A 275 0.25 2.07 13.79
CA LEU A 275 -0.52 1.83 12.59
C LEU A 275 -0.58 3.12 11.78
N HIS A 276 -0.06 3.10 10.55
CA HIS A 276 -0.38 4.14 9.58
C HIS A 276 -1.61 3.72 8.79
N PHE A 277 -2.67 4.53 8.89
CA PHE A 277 -4.00 4.25 8.31
C PHE A 277 -4.39 5.33 7.32
N GLU A 278 -4.68 4.95 6.07
CA GLU A 278 -5.18 5.87 5.05
C GLU A 278 -6.59 5.49 4.60
N ILE A 279 -7.39 6.50 4.29
CA ILE A 279 -8.57 6.38 3.43
C ILE A 279 -8.26 7.11 2.13
N ARG A 280 -8.58 6.48 1.00
CA ARG A 280 -8.40 7.07 -0.32
C ARG A 280 -9.72 7.09 -1.07
N ARG A 281 -10.03 8.23 -1.66
CA ARG A 281 -11.19 8.42 -2.53
C ARG A 281 -10.70 8.58 -3.97
N LEU A 282 -11.10 7.68 -4.88
CA LEU A 282 -10.63 7.63 -6.27
C LEU A 282 -9.09 7.66 -6.36
N GLY A 283 -8.42 6.89 -5.48
CA GLY A 283 -6.97 6.80 -5.37
C GLY A 283 -6.27 7.95 -4.63
N LYS A 284 -6.93 9.10 -4.42
CA LYS A 284 -6.36 10.25 -3.71
C LYS A 284 -6.53 10.10 -2.20
N PRO A 285 -5.46 10.28 -1.40
CA PRO A 285 -5.57 10.30 0.06
C PRO A 285 -6.53 11.40 0.53
N VAL A 286 -7.37 11.08 1.49
CA VAL A 286 -8.30 12.01 2.14
C VAL A 286 -8.17 11.89 3.65
N ASP A 287 -8.53 12.95 4.38
CA ASP A 287 -8.48 12.95 5.84
C ASP A 287 -9.42 11.87 6.42
N PRO A 288 -8.88 10.80 7.05
CA PRO A 288 -9.70 9.70 7.54
C PRO A 288 -10.66 10.11 8.67
N VAL A 289 -10.33 11.15 9.45
CA VAL A 289 -11.19 11.61 10.57
C VAL A 289 -12.57 12.00 10.08
N LYS A 290 -12.69 12.50 8.85
CA LYS A 290 -13.97 12.90 8.25
C LYS A 290 -14.91 11.73 7.96
N PHE A 291 -14.39 10.52 7.91
CA PHE A 291 -15.13 9.30 7.56
C PHE A 291 -15.30 8.35 8.75
N LEU A 292 -14.54 8.57 9.83
CA LEU A 292 -14.56 7.75 11.03
C LEU A 292 -15.57 8.31 12.05
N PRO A 293 -16.17 7.46 12.89
CA PRO A 293 -17.05 7.94 13.97
C PRO A 293 -16.26 8.80 14.97
N PRO A 294 -16.92 9.81 15.60
CA PRO A 294 -16.26 10.62 16.63
C PRO A 294 -15.78 9.75 17.79
N ARG A 295 -14.66 10.15 18.38
CA ARG A 295 -14.08 9.55 19.60
C ARG A 295 -14.29 10.46 20.78
#